data_1d10df428e202fd717bf1bfbacbb2bae
#
_entry.id   1d10df428e202fd717bf1bfbacbb2bae
#
_cell.length_a   1.000
_cell.length_b   1.000
_cell.length_c   1.000
_cell.angle_alpha   90.00
_cell.angle_beta   90.00
_cell.angle_gamma   90.00
#
_symmetry.space_group_name_H-M   'P 1'
#
loop_
_entity.id
_entity.type
_entity.pdbx_description
1 polymer ?
#
loop_
_entity_poly.entity_id
_entity_poly.type
_entity_poly.pdbx_seq_one_letter_code
_entity_poly.pdbx_strand_id
1 'polypeptide(L)'
;MFVCRMPMPQPTLPTESLAYALQRAAQALESVQKGMALPQALAQATTQCPPPARAAAQDLAYRSVRRLGSSRALLAVLVKPALQARVRDILLCALALLQDAAEDAAYTEFTVVDQAVEAIAAQRRTVAAKGLANAVLRRFLRERETLMAQIASQPEARWNYPAWWIDTVRAAYPDEWQALLEAGDSRGPMTLRVNTRRVSVAEMQAKLSLAGMESEVIGPVALRLAQAVPVERLPGFADGWVSVQDAGAQLAAPLVLGENPRAGMRVLDACAAPGGKTGHLLEMADVQVTALESDRTRVPRIYENLERLGLAADVRIGDAGTPSKWSGGGWDGVPFDRILADVPCSAAGIVRRHPDIRWLRRADDIPALVAEQQRILLALWDTLAVGGELIYATCSIFPSENEAQAQWFERVRTDAVRLDAPGQLLMTPGGAHDGFYYARFQKR
;
A
#
# COMPACT_ATOMS: atom_id res chain seq x y z
N MET A 1 36.36 -16.90 46.68
CA MET A 1 35.05 -17.50 46.42
C MET A 1 34.28 -16.53 45.56
N PHE A 2 34.41 -16.64 44.22
CA PHE A 2 33.65 -15.78 43.26
C PHE A 2 32.24 -16.35 43.14
N VAL A 3 31.27 -15.65 43.71
CA VAL A 3 29.86 -15.97 43.51
C VAL A 3 29.49 -15.54 42.06
N CYS A 4 29.38 -16.53 41.16
CA CYS A 4 28.85 -16.32 39.82
C CYS A 4 27.37 -15.95 39.97
N ARG A 5 27.04 -14.65 39.92
CA ARG A 5 25.63 -14.19 39.83
C ARG A 5 25.08 -14.67 38.50
N MET A 6 24.23 -15.69 38.52
CA MET A 6 23.38 -16.03 37.37
C MET A 6 22.64 -14.78 36.91
N PRO A 7 22.62 -14.48 35.60
CA PRO A 7 21.82 -13.37 35.10
C PRO A 7 20.34 -13.65 35.41
N MET A 8 19.72 -12.73 36.14
CA MET A 8 18.27 -12.77 36.38
C MET A 8 17.54 -12.89 35.04
N PRO A 9 16.54 -13.77 34.92
CA PRO A 9 15.73 -13.85 33.72
C PRO A 9 15.11 -12.48 33.42
N GLN A 10 15.13 -12.06 32.15
CA GLN A 10 14.49 -10.81 31.75
C GLN A 10 12.99 -10.94 31.99
N PRO A 11 12.29 -9.90 32.48
CA PRO A 11 10.86 -9.90 32.58
C PRO A 11 10.29 -10.01 31.16
N THR A 12 9.65 -11.14 30.87
CA THR A 12 8.93 -11.32 29.60
C THR A 12 7.62 -10.55 29.68
N LEU A 13 7.43 -9.61 28.76
CA LEU A 13 6.16 -8.87 28.67
C LEU A 13 5.02 -9.85 28.30
N PRO A 14 3.84 -9.75 28.95
CA PRO A 14 2.65 -10.47 28.52
C PRO A 14 2.34 -10.13 27.06
N THR A 15 2.06 -11.15 26.25
CA THR A 15 1.82 -10.98 24.81
C THR A 15 0.58 -10.13 24.48
N GLU A 16 -0.38 -10.09 25.40
CA GLU A 16 -1.61 -9.28 25.32
C GLU A 16 -1.40 -7.81 25.76
N SER A 17 -0.23 -7.46 26.31
CA SER A 17 0.04 -6.10 26.80
C SER A 17 0.34 -5.13 25.65
N LEU A 18 -0.05 -3.87 25.83
CA LEU A 18 0.33 -2.80 24.93
C LEU A 18 1.86 -2.63 24.87
N ALA A 19 2.57 -2.87 25.98
CA ALA A 19 4.02 -2.83 26.02
C ALA A 19 4.68 -3.81 25.05
N TYR A 20 4.15 -5.04 24.96
CA TYR A 20 4.61 -6.03 23.99
C TYR A 20 4.35 -5.57 22.55
N ALA A 21 3.13 -5.10 22.26
CA ALA A 21 2.77 -4.61 20.94
C ALA A 21 3.63 -3.40 20.53
N LEU A 22 3.91 -2.45 21.44
CA LEU A 22 4.83 -1.32 21.23
C LEU A 22 6.25 -1.78 20.87
N GLN A 23 6.77 -2.82 21.53
CA GLN A 23 8.08 -3.35 21.18
C GLN A 23 8.12 -3.93 19.76
N ARG A 24 7.06 -4.62 19.34
CA ARG A 24 6.97 -5.18 17.98
C ARG A 24 6.80 -4.09 16.93
N ALA A 25 5.92 -3.12 17.19
CA ALA A 25 5.73 -1.95 16.31
C ALA A 25 7.02 -1.12 16.16
N ALA A 26 7.72 -0.85 17.25
CA ALA A 26 9.01 -0.15 17.24
C ALA A 26 10.09 -0.93 16.47
N GLN A 27 10.09 -2.26 16.54
CA GLN A 27 10.99 -3.09 15.75
C GLN A 27 10.68 -2.99 14.24
N ALA A 28 9.39 -3.02 13.88
CA ALA A 28 8.98 -2.83 12.49
C ALA A 28 9.33 -1.41 12.00
N LEU A 29 9.08 -0.38 12.82
CA LEU A 29 9.42 1.00 12.50
C LEU A 29 10.93 1.19 12.27
N GLU A 30 11.77 0.57 13.10
CA GLU A 30 13.23 0.56 12.92
C GLU A 30 13.63 -0.03 11.55
N SER A 31 12.99 -1.14 11.16
CA SER A 31 13.24 -1.79 9.87
C SER A 31 12.79 -0.92 8.70
N VAL A 32 11.63 -0.24 8.82
CA VAL A 32 11.16 0.72 7.80
C VAL A 32 12.13 1.89 7.64
N GLN A 33 12.64 2.44 8.75
CA GLN A 33 13.64 3.52 8.70
C GLN A 33 14.97 3.08 8.07
N LYS A 34 15.22 1.76 7.99
CA LYS A 34 16.38 1.16 7.29
C LYS A 34 16.07 0.77 5.83
N GLY A 35 14.87 1.07 5.32
CA GLY A 35 14.50 0.84 3.93
C GLY A 35 13.64 -0.40 3.66
N MET A 36 13.18 -1.12 4.68
CA MET A 36 12.30 -2.28 4.51
C MET A 36 10.84 -1.84 4.40
N ALA A 37 10.07 -2.45 3.48
CA ALA A 37 8.63 -2.21 3.39
C ALA A 37 7.90 -2.63 4.67
N LEU A 38 6.91 -1.84 5.12
CA LEU A 38 6.20 -2.06 6.38
C LEU A 38 5.55 -3.45 6.51
N PRO A 39 4.89 -4.02 5.48
CA PRO A 39 4.35 -5.36 5.57
C PRO A 39 5.43 -6.43 5.85
N GLN A 40 6.60 -6.31 5.21
CA GLN A 40 7.72 -7.21 5.41
C GLN A 40 8.35 -7.02 6.81
N ALA A 41 8.52 -5.78 7.23
CA ALA A 41 9.04 -5.44 8.57
C ALA A 41 8.13 -6.00 9.67
N LEU A 42 6.81 -5.88 9.51
CA LEU A 42 5.82 -6.45 10.42
C LEU A 42 5.86 -7.99 10.43
N ALA A 43 5.91 -8.64 9.27
CA ALA A 43 6.01 -10.10 9.20
C ALA A 43 7.23 -10.60 10.00
N GLN A 44 8.39 -9.95 9.87
CA GLN A 44 9.58 -10.29 10.64
C GLN A 44 9.44 -10.00 12.14
N ALA A 45 8.92 -8.81 12.49
CA ALA A 45 8.78 -8.41 13.89
C ALA A 45 7.75 -9.25 14.66
N THR A 46 6.79 -9.86 13.97
CA THR A 46 5.66 -10.59 14.58
C THR A 46 5.63 -12.09 14.27
N THR A 47 6.72 -12.67 13.74
CA THR A 47 6.79 -14.09 13.31
C THR A 47 6.30 -15.07 14.39
N GLN A 48 6.62 -14.83 15.64
CA GLN A 48 6.26 -15.71 16.78
C GLN A 48 5.13 -15.14 17.65
N CYS A 49 4.43 -14.10 17.17
CA CYS A 49 3.36 -13.47 17.94
C CYS A 49 2.03 -14.21 17.75
N PRO A 50 1.24 -14.38 18.83
CA PRO A 50 -0.14 -14.83 18.70
C PRO A 50 -0.96 -13.82 17.90
N PRO A 51 -2.07 -14.27 17.23
CA PRO A 51 -2.84 -13.41 16.32
C PRO A 51 -3.29 -12.06 16.92
N PRO A 52 -3.79 -11.98 18.18
CA PRO A 52 -4.18 -10.70 18.77
C PRO A 52 -3.00 -9.72 18.92
N ALA A 53 -1.84 -10.21 19.36
CA ALA A 53 -0.64 -9.40 19.50
C ALA A 53 -0.11 -8.91 18.14
N ARG A 54 -0.22 -9.75 17.10
CA ARG A 54 0.14 -9.39 15.74
C ARG A 54 -0.75 -8.26 15.21
N ALA A 55 -2.07 -8.36 15.42
CA ALA A 55 -3.03 -7.34 15.01
C ALA A 55 -2.76 -6.01 15.73
N ALA A 56 -2.52 -6.04 17.04
CA ALA A 56 -2.18 -4.84 17.81
C ALA A 56 -0.87 -4.20 17.33
N ALA A 57 0.20 -4.98 17.15
CA ALA A 57 1.47 -4.48 16.65
C ALA A 57 1.35 -3.89 15.23
N GLN A 58 0.50 -4.47 14.38
CA GLN A 58 0.23 -3.95 13.05
C GLN A 58 -0.48 -2.60 13.11
N ASP A 59 -1.56 -2.46 13.88
CA ASP A 59 -2.26 -1.16 14.02
C ASP A 59 -1.32 -0.08 14.52
N LEU A 60 -0.53 -0.37 15.57
CA LEU A 60 0.44 0.57 16.12
C LEU A 60 1.51 0.98 15.11
N ALA A 61 2.06 0.04 14.35
CA ALA A 61 3.09 0.34 13.36
C ALA A 61 2.55 1.21 12.23
N TYR A 62 1.34 0.91 11.71
CA TYR A 62 0.70 1.75 10.69
C TYR A 62 0.41 3.16 11.19
N ARG A 63 -0.10 3.33 12.43
CA ARG A 63 -0.30 4.65 13.06
C ARG A 63 1.04 5.39 13.21
N SER A 64 2.07 4.71 13.70
CA SER A 64 3.39 5.30 13.89
C SER A 64 4.02 5.79 12.59
N VAL A 65 3.89 5.03 11.51
CA VAL A 65 4.41 5.41 10.20
C VAL A 65 3.61 6.57 9.59
N ARG A 66 2.28 6.61 9.77
CA ARG A 66 1.47 7.78 9.34
C ARG A 66 1.88 9.05 10.03
N ARG A 67 2.16 9.01 11.32
CA ARG A 67 2.52 10.18 12.16
C ARG A 67 4.02 10.32 12.37
N LEU A 68 4.83 9.73 11.50
CA LEU A 68 6.28 9.70 11.71
C LEU A 68 6.91 11.09 11.65
N GLY A 69 6.44 11.97 10.77
CA GLY A 69 6.93 13.35 10.66
C GLY A 69 6.69 14.16 11.93
N SER A 70 5.44 14.21 12.38
CA SER A 70 5.05 14.92 13.61
C SER A 70 5.71 14.31 14.85
N SER A 71 5.75 12.98 14.95
CA SER A 71 6.40 12.30 16.09
C SER A 71 7.90 12.58 16.17
N ARG A 72 8.61 12.62 15.03
CA ARG A 72 10.03 13.00 14.96
C ARG A 72 10.25 14.44 15.39
N ALA A 73 9.43 15.37 14.90
CA ALA A 73 9.52 16.78 15.28
C ALA A 73 9.26 16.98 16.77
N LEU A 74 8.21 16.35 17.33
CA LEU A 74 7.93 16.36 18.76
C LEU A 74 9.11 15.82 19.59
N LEU A 75 9.63 14.67 19.19
CA LEU A 75 10.75 14.06 19.91
C LEU A 75 12.00 14.94 19.88
N ALA A 76 12.29 15.63 18.79
CA ALA A 76 13.41 16.56 18.67
C ALA A 76 13.27 17.78 19.58
N VAL A 77 12.05 18.25 19.83
CA VAL A 77 11.78 19.34 20.80
C VAL A 77 11.85 18.84 22.25
N LEU A 78 11.37 17.62 22.49
CA LEU A 78 11.27 17.04 23.84
C LEU A 78 12.60 16.54 24.38
N VAL A 79 13.51 16.06 23.50
CA VAL A 79 14.77 15.40 23.90
C VAL A 79 15.94 15.93 23.10
N LYS A 80 16.92 16.53 23.78
CA LYS A 80 18.15 17.04 23.15
C LYS A 80 19.22 16.00 22.89
N PRO A 81 19.52 15.03 23.82
CA PRO A 81 20.56 14.05 23.60
C PRO A 81 20.12 12.96 22.61
N ALA A 82 21.11 12.34 21.92
CA ALA A 82 20.87 11.19 21.07
C ALA A 82 20.35 10.00 21.91
N LEU A 83 19.24 9.41 21.46
CA LEU A 83 18.62 8.25 22.07
C LEU A 83 19.13 6.95 21.41
N GLN A 84 19.20 5.87 22.19
CA GLN A 84 19.34 4.55 21.62
C GLN A 84 18.15 4.27 20.67
N ALA A 85 18.41 3.65 19.52
CA ALA A 85 17.39 3.44 18.48
C ALA A 85 16.10 2.81 19.04
N ARG A 86 16.20 1.76 19.86
CA ARG A 86 15.04 1.10 20.45
C ARG A 86 14.21 2.01 21.35
N VAL A 87 14.84 2.85 22.16
CA VAL A 87 14.15 3.82 23.03
C VAL A 87 13.47 4.89 22.19
N ARG A 88 14.19 5.43 21.20
CA ARG A 88 13.66 6.39 20.24
C ARG A 88 12.40 5.86 19.56
N ASP A 89 12.46 4.64 19.02
CA ASP A 89 11.37 4.10 18.20
C ASP A 89 10.14 3.74 19.05
N ILE A 90 10.31 3.27 20.30
CA ILE A 90 9.20 3.11 21.25
C ILE A 90 8.56 4.48 21.58
N LEU A 91 9.36 5.52 21.79
CA LEU A 91 8.86 6.87 22.06
C LEU A 91 8.11 7.44 20.83
N LEU A 92 8.61 7.21 19.60
CA LEU A 92 7.91 7.61 18.38
C LEU A 92 6.54 6.93 18.27
N CYS A 93 6.46 5.62 18.57
CA CYS A 93 5.17 4.90 18.58
C CYS A 93 4.23 5.43 19.66
N ALA A 94 4.74 5.69 20.88
CA ALA A 94 3.92 6.25 21.96
C ALA A 94 3.42 7.67 21.64
N LEU A 95 4.30 8.54 21.11
CA LEU A 95 3.92 9.88 20.67
C LEU A 95 2.87 9.84 19.55
N ALA A 96 2.98 8.90 18.61
CA ALA A 96 1.98 8.74 17.56
C ALA A 96 0.59 8.41 18.12
N LEU A 97 0.51 7.55 19.16
CA LEU A 97 -0.75 7.25 19.86
C LEU A 97 -1.29 8.45 20.64
N LEU A 98 -0.42 9.17 21.33
CA LEU A 98 -0.82 10.32 22.15
C LEU A 98 -1.27 11.54 21.34
N GLN A 99 -1.10 11.55 20.03
CA GLN A 99 -1.62 12.58 19.12
C GLN A 99 -3.07 12.34 18.70
N ASP A 100 -3.66 11.16 18.98
CA ASP A 100 -5.08 10.91 18.68
C ASP A 100 -5.97 11.81 19.56
N ALA A 101 -7.09 12.26 18.98
CA ALA A 101 -8.13 12.92 19.76
C ALA A 101 -8.67 11.94 20.81
N ALA A 102 -9.12 12.46 21.95
CA ALA A 102 -9.58 11.61 23.07
C ALA A 102 -10.72 10.66 22.66
N GLU A 103 -11.60 11.11 21.77
CA GLU A 103 -12.74 10.35 21.21
C GLU A 103 -12.31 9.23 20.26
N ASP A 104 -11.15 9.39 19.59
CA ASP A 104 -10.58 8.41 18.63
C ASP A 104 -9.48 7.53 19.26
N ALA A 105 -9.12 7.80 20.51
CA ALA A 105 -8.00 7.15 21.20
C ALA A 105 -8.33 5.69 21.53
N ALA A 106 -7.54 4.76 20.99
CA ALA A 106 -7.67 3.33 21.30
C ALA A 106 -7.26 2.98 22.74
N TYR A 107 -6.48 3.84 23.40
CA TYR A 107 -5.95 3.64 24.74
C TYR A 107 -5.98 4.96 25.51
N THR A 108 -6.16 4.91 26.84
CA THR A 108 -6.03 6.10 27.68
C THR A 108 -4.59 6.61 27.69
N GLU A 109 -4.40 7.90 27.88
CA GLU A 109 -3.07 8.53 27.96
C GLU A 109 -2.20 7.88 29.04
N PHE A 110 -2.81 7.57 30.21
CA PHE A 110 -2.15 6.88 31.29
C PHE A 110 -1.61 5.51 30.83
N THR A 111 -2.45 4.72 30.15
CA THR A 111 -2.08 3.40 29.63
C THR A 111 -0.92 3.50 28.63
N VAL A 112 -0.96 4.47 27.71
CA VAL A 112 0.12 4.65 26.72
C VAL A 112 1.45 4.99 27.40
N VAL A 113 1.45 5.91 28.37
CA VAL A 113 2.67 6.29 29.10
C VAL A 113 3.22 5.13 29.91
N ASP A 114 2.37 4.46 30.69
CA ASP A 114 2.78 3.33 31.55
C ASP A 114 3.36 2.21 30.71
N GLN A 115 2.68 1.78 29.68
CA GLN A 115 3.07 0.66 28.84
C GLN A 115 4.28 0.97 27.93
N ALA A 116 4.48 2.21 27.50
CA ALA A 116 5.71 2.62 26.81
C ALA A 116 6.93 2.57 27.75
N VAL A 117 6.76 3.01 28.99
CA VAL A 117 7.79 2.94 30.03
C VAL A 117 8.11 1.49 30.37
N GLU A 118 7.11 0.61 30.48
CA GLU A 118 7.28 -0.81 30.69
C GLU A 118 8.00 -1.49 29.52
N ALA A 119 7.62 -1.18 28.27
CA ALA A 119 8.29 -1.67 27.07
C ALA A 119 9.79 -1.34 27.05
N ILE A 120 10.17 -0.15 27.51
CA ILE A 120 11.57 0.28 27.61
C ILE A 120 12.27 -0.44 28.80
N ALA A 121 11.58 -0.60 29.92
CA ALA A 121 12.14 -1.22 31.13
C ALA A 121 12.40 -2.72 30.98
N ALA A 122 11.65 -3.42 30.16
CA ALA A 122 11.74 -4.86 29.97
C ALA A 122 13.04 -5.35 29.31
N GLN A 123 13.89 -4.48 28.79
CA GLN A 123 15.15 -4.84 28.13
C GLN A 123 16.37 -4.28 28.92
N ARG A 124 17.34 -5.12 29.23
CA ARG A 124 18.57 -4.71 29.96
C ARG A 124 19.30 -3.52 29.35
N ARG A 125 19.28 -3.41 28.00
CA ARG A 125 19.96 -2.33 27.27
C ARG A 125 19.25 -0.99 27.38
N THR A 126 17.93 -0.97 27.61
CA THR A 126 17.11 0.23 27.60
C THR A 126 16.55 0.63 28.97
N VAL A 127 16.63 -0.24 29.98
CA VAL A 127 16.06 -0.01 31.32
C VAL A 127 16.51 1.31 31.97
N ALA A 128 17.74 1.74 31.72
CA ALA A 128 18.27 3.01 32.25
C ALA A 128 17.51 4.25 31.69
N ALA A 129 16.85 4.12 30.53
CA ALA A 129 16.08 5.20 29.92
C ALA A 129 14.61 5.30 30.43
N LYS A 130 14.19 4.40 31.35
CA LYS A 130 12.83 4.38 31.92
C LYS A 130 12.37 5.73 32.46
N GLY A 131 13.20 6.39 33.27
CA GLY A 131 12.89 7.71 33.86
C GLY A 131 12.78 8.80 32.80
N LEU A 132 13.69 8.79 31.82
CA LEU A 132 13.64 9.74 30.69
C LEU A 132 12.36 9.57 29.87
N ALA A 133 12.00 8.35 29.52
CA ALA A 133 10.79 8.08 28.75
C ALA A 133 9.52 8.59 29.45
N ASN A 134 9.39 8.30 30.76
CA ASN A 134 8.26 8.81 31.54
C ASN A 134 8.24 10.34 31.57
N ALA A 135 9.38 10.99 31.75
CA ALA A 135 9.47 12.45 31.79
C ALA A 135 9.07 13.07 30.42
N VAL A 136 9.55 12.50 29.32
CA VAL A 136 9.26 12.94 27.93
C VAL A 136 7.76 12.85 27.64
N LEU A 137 7.14 11.70 27.87
CA LEU A 137 5.73 11.49 27.55
C LEU A 137 4.81 12.32 28.45
N ARG A 138 5.12 12.44 29.76
CA ARG A 138 4.37 13.33 30.67
C ARG A 138 4.54 14.80 30.31
N ARG A 139 5.72 15.24 29.85
CA ARG A 139 5.92 16.60 29.35
C ARG A 139 5.07 16.86 28.12
N PHE A 140 5.04 15.93 27.17
CA PHE A 140 4.16 16.04 26.00
C PHE A 140 2.69 16.25 26.40
N LEU A 141 2.17 15.46 27.35
CA LEU A 141 0.79 15.56 27.80
C LEU A 141 0.49 16.91 28.46
N ARG A 142 1.40 17.44 29.27
CA ARG A 142 1.21 18.74 29.92
C ARG A 142 1.29 19.94 28.95
N GLU A 143 2.12 19.83 27.92
CA GLU A 143 2.45 20.93 27.01
C GLU A 143 1.93 20.65 25.58
N ARG A 144 0.98 19.71 25.41
CA ARG A 144 0.50 19.20 24.12
C ARG A 144 0.19 20.31 23.12
N GLU A 145 -0.71 21.24 23.49
CA GLU A 145 -1.14 22.31 22.58
C GLU A 145 0.03 23.18 22.13
N THR A 146 0.88 23.59 23.07
CA THR A 146 2.06 24.40 22.78
C THR A 146 3.05 23.66 21.87
N LEU A 147 3.32 22.39 22.15
CA LEU A 147 4.25 21.58 21.36
C LEU A 147 3.71 21.30 19.95
N MET A 148 2.42 20.99 19.84
CA MET A 148 1.76 20.80 18.53
C MET A 148 1.77 22.10 17.71
N ALA A 149 1.48 23.25 18.33
CA ALA A 149 1.58 24.55 17.66
C ALA A 149 3.01 24.87 17.21
N GLN A 150 4.01 24.53 18.04
CA GLN A 150 5.43 24.76 17.71
C GLN A 150 5.88 23.95 16.49
N ILE A 151 5.45 22.69 16.34
CA ILE A 151 5.83 21.85 15.19
C ILE A 151 4.98 22.10 13.95
N ALA A 152 3.82 22.74 14.08
CA ALA A 152 2.89 22.98 12.97
C ALA A 152 3.48 23.86 11.85
N SER A 153 4.49 24.68 12.16
CA SER A 153 5.24 25.48 11.17
C SER A 153 6.19 24.66 10.30
N GLN A 154 6.50 23.41 10.69
CA GLN A 154 7.37 22.51 9.95
C GLN A 154 6.53 21.68 8.96
N PRO A 155 6.71 21.80 7.63
CA PRO A 155 5.87 21.11 6.67
C PRO A 155 5.83 19.59 6.85
N GLU A 156 6.99 18.95 7.10
CA GLU A 156 7.07 17.49 7.33
C GLU A 156 6.31 17.05 8.59
N ALA A 157 6.28 17.87 9.64
CA ALA A 157 5.54 17.59 10.86
C ALA A 157 4.03 17.80 10.67
N ARG A 158 3.65 18.85 9.95
CA ARG A 158 2.25 19.18 9.68
C ARG A 158 1.56 18.15 8.82
N TRP A 159 2.22 17.75 7.73
CA TRP A 159 1.63 16.89 6.71
C TRP A 159 2.02 15.42 6.83
N ASN A 160 3.03 15.09 7.64
CA ASN A 160 3.61 13.73 7.75
C ASN A 160 4.12 13.15 6.42
N TYR A 161 4.71 14.01 5.58
CA TYR A 161 5.37 13.66 4.32
C TYR A 161 6.75 14.32 4.25
N PRO A 162 7.72 13.72 3.53
CA PRO A 162 9.01 14.39 3.27
C PRO A 162 8.83 15.68 2.46
N ALA A 163 9.71 16.66 2.67
CA ALA A 163 9.63 17.97 2.03
C ALA A 163 9.56 17.87 0.50
N TRP A 164 10.42 17.05 -0.12
CA TRP A 164 10.43 16.84 -1.57
C TRP A 164 9.08 16.37 -2.12
N TRP A 165 8.38 15.51 -1.36
CA TRP A 165 7.07 15.00 -1.76
C TRP A 165 6.00 16.09 -1.71
N ILE A 166 5.99 16.85 -0.61
CA ILE A 166 5.07 17.99 -0.44
C ILE A 166 5.27 18.99 -1.58
N ASP A 167 6.52 19.34 -1.89
CA ASP A 167 6.86 20.27 -2.97
C ASP A 167 6.45 19.75 -4.34
N THR A 168 6.65 18.46 -4.61
CA THR A 168 6.24 17.80 -5.87
C THR A 168 4.72 17.82 -6.04
N VAL A 169 3.96 17.44 -5.00
CA VAL A 169 2.49 17.41 -5.05
C VAL A 169 1.94 18.84 -5.18
N ARG A 170 2.50 19.80 -4.43
CA ARG A 170 2.08 21.20 -4.51
C ARG A 170 2.33 21.82 -5.88
N ALA A 171 3.44 21.49 -6.51
CA ALA A 171 3.76 21.97 -7.87
C ALA A 171 2.84 21.33 -8.91
N ALA A 172 2.48 20.06 -8.74
CA ALA A 172 1.64 19.32 -9.69
C ALA A 172 0.14 19.68 -9.56
N TYR A 173 -0.33 19.96 -8.34
CA TYR A 173 -1.74 20.20 -8.00
C TYR A 173 -1.89 21.43 -7.08
N PRO A 174 -1.69 22.64 -7.59
CA PRO A 174 -1.64 23.85 -6.77
C PRO A 174 -2.90 24.09 -5.92
N ASP A 175 -4.06 23.72 -6.45
CA ASP A 175 -5.35 23.94 -5.79
C ASP A 175 -5.78 22.78 -4.88
N GLU A 176 -5.33 21.53 -5.17
CA GLU A 176 -5.79 20.32 -4.47
C GLU A 176 -4.72 19.67 -3.57
N TRP A 177 -3.48 20.17 -3.55
CA TRP A 177 -2.37 19.49 -2.88
C TRP A 177 -2.61 19.19 -1.39
N GLN A 178 -3.29 20.10 -0.66
CA GLN A 178 -3.60 19.89 0.75
C GLN A 178 -4.58 18.75 0.94
N ALA A 179 -5.67 18.75 0.18
CA ALA A 179 -6.67 17.69 0.21
C ALA A 179 -6.09 16.34 -0.19
N LEU A 180 -5.12 16.30 -1.13
CA LEU A 180 -4.40 15.09 -1.52
C LEU A 180 -3.54 14.53 -0.39
N LEU A 181 -2.80 15.39 0.33
CA LEU A 181 -1.97 14.95 1.46
C LEU A 181 -2.85 14.47 2.62
N GLU A 182 -3.96 15.15 2.90
CA GLU A 182 -4.96 14.74 3.91
C GLU A 182 -5.61 13.40 3.55
N ALA A 183 -6.04 13.23 2.30
CA ALA A 183 -6.59 11.96 1.82
C ALA A 183 -5.60 10.82 1.99
N GLY A 184 -4.33 11.06 1.68
CA GLY A 184 -3.26 10.09 1.84
C GLY A 184 -2.93 9.75 3.30
N ASP A 185 -3.29 10.60 4.26
CA ASP A 185 -3.13 10.32 5.69
C ASP A 185 -4.32 9.58 6.31
N SER A 186 -5.45 9.54 5.61
CA SER A 186 -6.65 8.81 6.01
C SER A 186 -6.50 7.29 5.88
N ARG A 187 -7.45 6.52 6.39
CA ARG A 187 -7.57 5.09 6.09
C ARG A 187 -8.27 4.91 4.74
N GLY A 188 -7.70 4.07 3.88
CA GLY A 188 -8.33 3.71 2.61
C GLY A 188 -9.63 2.90 2.82
N PRO A 189 -10.66 3.10 1.98
CA PRO A 189 -11.89 2.33 2.05
C PRO A 189 -11.62 0.86 1.71
N MET A 190 -12.38 -0.05 2.32
CA MET A 190 -12.36 -1.45 1.91
C MET A 190 -13.39 -1.65 0.81
N THR A 191 -12.90 -1.88 -0.41
CA THR A 191 -13.72 -2.11 -1.59
C THR A 191 -13.59 -3.55 -2.04
N LEU A 192 -14.72 -4.17 -2.32
CA LEU A 192 -14.83 -5.52 -2.86
C LEU A 192 -15.17 -5.43 -4.34
N ARG A 193 -14.53 -6.28 -5.13
CA ARG A 193 -14.96 -6.63 -6.49
C ARG A 193 -15.77 -7.91 -6.40
N VAL A 194 -17.00 -7.90 -6.89
CA VAL A 194 -17.89 -9.05 -6.95
C VAL A 194 -17.60 -9.85 -8.22
N ASN A 195 -17.37 -11.16 -8.07
CA ASN A 195 -17.24 -12.08 -9.19
C ASN A 195 -18.65 -12.44 -9.74
N THR A 196 -19.08 -11.72 -10.75
CA THR A 196 -20.42 -11.86 -11.35
C THR A 196 -20.64 -13.18 -12.09
N ARG A 197 -19.61 -14.00 -12.30
CA ARG A 197 -19.75 -15.40 -12.75
C ARG A 197 -20.30 -16.33 -11.65
N ARG A 198 -20.24 -15.90 -10.38
CA ARG A 198 -20.61 -16.74 -9.21
C ARG A 198 -21.77 -16.19 -8.41
N VAL A 199 -21.86 -14.86 -8.30
CA VAL A 199 -22.89 -14.21 -7.48
C VAL A 199 -23.18 -12.82 -8.05
N SER A 200 -24.43 -12.38 -8.05
CA SER A 200 -24.77 -11.01 -8.43
C SER A 200 -24.36 -10.00 -7.35
N VAL A 201 -24.21 -8.73 -7.73
CA VAL A 201 -23.88 -7.64 -6.79
C VAL A 201 -24.96 -7.51 -5.71
N ALA A 202 -26.25 -7.62 -6.11
CA ALA A 202 -27.37 -7.53 -5.16
C ALA A 202 -27.39 -8.69 -4.16
N GLU A 203 -27.17 -9.92 -4.62
CA GLU A 203 -27.08 -11.10 -3.74
C GLU A 203 -25.87 -11.00 -2.79
N MET A 204 -24.73 -10.51 -3.29
CA MET A 204 -23.55 -10.33 -2.43
C MET A 204 -23.79 -9.27 -1.37
N GLN A 205 -24.43 -8.15 -1.72
CA GLN A 205 -24.81 -7.11 -0.77
C GLN A 205 -25.77 -7.64 0.30
N ALA A 206 -26.76 -8.43 -0.09
CA ALA A 206 -27.67 -9.09 0.87
C ALA A 206 -26.93 -10.05 1.83
N LYS A 207 -25.95 -10.83 1.32
CA LYS A 207 -25.13 -11.71 2.16
C LYS A 207 -24.25 -10.95 3.14
N LEU A 208 -23.68 -9.81 2.73
CA LEU A 208 -22.93 -8.92 3.63
C LEU A 208 -23.83 -8.35 4.72
N SER A 209 -25.03 -7.88 4.36
CA SER A 209 -26.02 -7.37 5.32
C SER A 209 -26.44 -8.43 6.35
N LEU A 210 -26.71 -9.67 5.92
CA LEU A 210 -27.02 -10.79 6.81
C LEU A 210 -25.86 -11.12 7.76
N ALA A 211 -24.62 -10.88 7.34
CA ALA A 211 -23.42 -11.03 8.18
C ALA A 211 -23.14 -9.80 9.06
N GLY A 212 -24.03 -8.81 9.11
CA GLY A 212 -23.86 -7.57 9.88
C GLY A 212 -22.85 -6.59 9.28
N MET A 213 -22.58 -6.68 7.97
CA MET A 213 -21.63 -5.83 7.26
C MET A 213 -22.38 -4.88 6.33
N GLU A 214 -22.43 -3.60 6.68
CA GLU A 214 -23.03 -2.57 5.84
C GLU A 214 -22.13 -2.32 4.61
N SER A 215 -22.76 -2.18 3.44
CA SER A 215 -22.06 -1.93 2.18
C SER A 215 -22.87 -1.08 1.22
N GLU A 216 -22.15 -0.36 0.36
CA GLU A 216 -22.69 0.52 -0.69
C GLU A 216 -22.22 0.05 -2.05
N VAL A 217 -23.12 0.05 -3.05
CA VAL A 217 -22.77 -0.19 -4.45
C VAL A 217 -22.12 1.08 -5.01
N ILE A 218 -20.86 1.00 -5.42
CA ILE A 218 -20.11 2.15 -5.97
C ILE A 218 -19.65 1.96 -7.42
N GLY A 219 -20.08 0.88 -8.04
CA GLY A 219 -19.75 0.57 -9.44
C GLY A 219 -20.42 -0.72 -9.91
N PRO A 220 -20.27 -1.09 -11.18
CA PRO A 220 -20.95 -2.25 -11.77
C PRO A 220 -20.71 -3.58 -11.04
N VAL A 221 -19.50 -3.74 -10.46
CA VAL A 221 -19.10 -4.92 -9.68
C VAL A 221 -18.48 -4.54 -8.33
N ALA A 222 -18.58 -3.27 -7.93
CA ALA A 222 -17.88 -2.71 -6.77
C ALA A 222 -18.82 -2.48 -5.58
N LEU A 223 -18.47 -3.06 -4.43
CA LEU A 223 -19.10 -2.80 -3.14
C LEU A 223 -18.09 -2.17 -2.18
N ARG A 224 -18.43 -1.02 -1.58
CA ARG A 224 -17.65 -0.39 -0.52
C ARG A 224 -18.22 -0.81 0.84
N LEU A 225 -17.40 -1.36 1.72
CA LEU A 225 -17.79 -1.65 3.10
C LEU A 225 -17.74 -0.38 3.94
N ALA A 226 -18.71 -0.22 4.84
CA ALA A 226 -18.73 0.86 5.83
C ALA A 226 -17.52 0.75 6.79
N GLN A 227 -17.13 -0.48 7.13
CA GLN A 227 -15.97 -0.75 7.98
C GLN A 227 -15.12 -1.86 7.36
N ALA A 228 -13.80 -1.71 7.44
CA ALA A 228 -12.87 -2.75 7.02
C ALA A 228 -12.93 -3.94 7.98
N VAL A 229 -12.94 -5.15 7.42
CA VAL A 229 -12.96 -6.42 8.17
C VAL A 229 -11.83 -7.33 7.68
N PRO A 230 -11.37 -8.28 8.51
CA PRO A 230 -10.48 -9.34 8.04
C PRO A 230 -11.13 -10.13 6.89
N VAL A 231 -10.35 -10.49 5.87
CA VAL A 231 -10.87 -11.14 4.65
C VAL A 231 -11.50 -12.50 4.93
N GLU A 232 -11.06 -13.18 5.99
CA GLU A 232 -11.58 -14.46 6.44
C GLU A 232 -13.02 -14.35 6.98
N ARG A 233 -13.46 -13.15 7.32
CA ARG A 233 -14.82 -12.87 7.77
C ARG A 233 -15.78 -12.54 6.63
N LEU A 234 -15.26 -12.27 5.42
CA LEU A 234 -16.10 -11.94 4.27
C LEU A 234 -16.84 -13.18 3.76
N PRO A 235 -18.18 -13.14 3.67
CA PRO A 235 -18.94 -14.23 3.07
C PRO A 235 -18.46 -14.52 1.63
N GLY A 236 -18.17 -15.80 1.34
CA GLY A 236 -17.78 -16.26 0.02
C GLY A 236 -16.40 -15.82 -0.46
N PHE A 237 -15.54 -15.25 0.40
CA PHE A 237 -14.17 -14.88 0.00
C PHE A 237 -13.35 -16.13 -0.38
N ALA A 238 -13.39 -17.16 0.46
CA ALA A 238 -12.71 -18.43 0.17
C ALA A 238 -13.24 -19.11 -1.11
N ASP A 239 -14.54 -18.93 -1.39
CA ASP A 239 -15.22 -19.50 -2.55
C ASP A 239 -15.03 -18.65 -3.83
N GLY A 240 -14.27 -17.56 -3.76
CA GLY A 240 -13.99 -16.68 -4.90
C GLY A 240 -15.19 -15.85 -5.38
N TRP A 241 -16.19 -15.59 -4.50
CA TRP A 241 -17.33 -14.71 -4.82
C TRP A 241 -16.94 -13.24 -4.83
N VAL A 242 -15.95 -12.88 -4.02
CA VAL A 242 -15.41 -11.52 -3.94
C VAL A 242 -13.89 -11.50 -3.89
N SER A 243 -13.33 -10.39 -4.32
CA SER A 243 -11.92 -10.04 -4.14
C SER A 243 -11.82 -8.65 -3.53
N VAL A 244 -10.83 -8.43 -2.65
CA VAL A 244 -10.53 -7.09 -2.16
C VAL A 244 -9.72 -6.37 -3.24
N GLN A 245 -10.29 -5.33 -3.83
CA GLN A 245 -9.62 -4.53 -4.85
C GLN A 245 -10.15 -3.10 -4.81
N ASP A 246 -9.24 -2.13 -4.87
CA ASP A 246 -9.62 -0.71 -4.92
C ASP A 246 -10.49 -0.40 -6.15
N ALA A 247 -11.47 0.51 -6.00
CA ALA A 247 -12.39 0.85 -7.08
C ALA A 247 -11.66 1.43 -8.31
N GLY A 248 -10.60 2.22 -8.11
CA GLY A 248 -9.76 2.71 -9.20
C GLY A 248 -9.04 1.59 -9.93
N ALA A 249 -8.53 0.57 -9.22
CA ALA A 249 -7.90 -0.59 -9.82
C ALA A 249 -8.89 -1.47 -10.61
N GLN A 250 -10.19 -1.44 -10.27
CA GLN A 250 -11.23 -2.18 -10.98
C GLN A 250 -11.50 -1.64 -12.39
N LEU A 251 -11.06 -0.42 -12.71
CA LEU A 251 -11.21 0.16 -14.07
C LEU A 251 -10.28 -0.49 -15.10
N ALA A 252 -9.21 -1.17 -14.68
CA ALA A 252 -8.24 -1.75 -15.59
C ALA A 252 -8.85 -2.79 -16.54
N ALA A 253 -9.57 -3.79 -16.00
CA ALA A 253 -10.11 -4.87 -16.82
C ALA A 253 -11.16 -4.43 -17.85
N PRO A 254 -12.16 -3.58 -17.53
CA PRO A 254 -13.06 -3.00 -18.53
C PRO A 254 -12.32 -2.22 -19.63
N LEU A 255 -11.28 -1.45 -19.27
CA LEU A 255 -10.50 -0.71 -20.27
C LEU A 255 -9.73 -1.63 -21.22
N VAL A 256 -9.17 -2.73 -20.70
CA VAL A 256 -8.47 -3.73 -21.53
C VAL A 256 -9.41 -4.46 -22.45
N LEU A 257 -10.55 -4.91 -21.95
CA LEU A 257 -11.47 -5.77 -22.68
C LEU A 257 -12.34 -4.99 -23.67
N GLY A 258 -12.63 -3.72 -23.39
CA GLY A 258 -13.60 -2.95 -24.14
C GLY A 258 -15.03 -3.49 -23.98
N GLU A 259 -15.96 -3.01 -24.80
CA GLU A 259 -17.38 -3.38 -24.69
C GLU A 259 -17.70 -4.80 -25.18
N ASN A 260 -16.98 -5.29 -26.19
CA ASN A 260 -17.27 -6.58 -26.84
C ASN A 260 -15.99 -7.43 -26.99
N PRO A 261 -15.47 -8.02 -25.90
CA PRO A 261 -14.26 -8.85 -25.97
C PRO A 261 -14.53 -10.12 -26.80
N ARG A 262 -13.66 -10.39 -27.76
CA ARG A 262 -13.72 -11.61 -28.58
C ARG A 262 -13.27 -12.82 -27.76
N ALA A 263 -14.03 -13.90 -27.80
CA ALA A 263 -13.61 -15.16 -27.15
C ALA A 263 -12.25 -15.62 -27.66
N GLY A 264 -11.40 -16.09 -26.74
CA GLY A 264 -10.04 -16.53 -27.06
C GLY A 264 -9.06 -15.39 -27.39
N MET A 265 -9.43 -14.13 -27.19
CA MET A 265 -8.53 -12.97 -27.34
C MET A 265 -7.30 -13.13 -26.45
N ARG A 266 -6.11 -12.90 -27.02
CA ARG A 266 -4.84 -12.98 -26.28
C ARG A 266 -4.58 -11.69 -25.52
N VAL A 267 -4.52 -11.79 -24.21
CA VAL A 267 -4.28 -10.64 -23.31
C VAL A 267 -3.01 -10.87 -22.51
N LEU A 268 -2.13 -9.88 -22.48
CA LEU A 268 -0.98 -9.83 -21.57
C LEU A 268 -1.28 -8.94 -20.38
N ASP A 269 -1.19 -9.47 -19.17
CA ASP A 269 -1.09 -8.69 -17.93
C ASP A 269 0.39 -8.62 -17.54
N ALA A 270 1.04 -7.53 -17.93
CA ALA A 270 2.45 -7.29 -17.64
C ALA A 270 2.61 -6.68 -16.25
N CYS A 271 3.44 -7.28 -15.40
CA CYS A 271 3.61 -6.95 -13.97
C CYS A 271 2.39 -7.38 -13.11
N ALA A 272 1.97 -8.63 -13.27
CA ALA A 272 0.67 -9.15 -12.86
C ALA A 272 0.46 -9.32 -11.34
N ALA A 273 1.54 -9.53 -10.54
CA ALA A 273 1.38 -9.84 -9.11
C ALA A 273 0.74 -8.69 -8.31
N PRO A 274 -0.19 -9.02 -7.42
CA PRO A 274 -0.58 -10.33 -6.90
C PRO A 274 -1.66 -11.10 -7.70
N GLY A 275 -2.00 -10.70 -8.92
CA GLY A 275 -2.99 -11.37 -9.78
C GLY A 275 -4.41 -10.81 -9.70
N GLY A 276 -4.61 -9.66 -9.04
CA GLY A 276 -5.93 -9.06 -8.88
C GLY A 276 -6.55 -8.59 -10.21
N LYS A 277 -5.75 -7.97 -11.10
CA LYS A 277 -6.19 -7.55 -12.43
C LYS A 277 -6.31 -8.74 -13.38
N THR A 278 -5.37 -9.70 -13.32
CA THR A 278 -5.47 -10.99 -14.03
C THR A 278 -6.79 -11.70 -13.74
N GLY A 279 -7.14 -11.87 -12.45
CA GLY A 279 -8.41 -12.48 -12.05
C GLY A 279 -9.62 -11.70 -12.58
N HIS A 280 -9.60 -10.36 -12.54
CA HIS A 280 -10.69 -9.54 -13.04
C HIS A 280 -10.90 -9.70 -14.55
N LEU A 281 -9.82 -9.73 -15.35
CA LEU A 281 -9.90 -9.99 -16.79
C LEU A 281 -10.62 -11.33 -17.08
N LEU A 282 -10.23 -12.38 -16.36
CA LEU A 282 -10.79 -13.72 -16.51
C LEU A 282 -12.21 -13.85 -15.96
N GLU A 283 -12.59 -13.06 -14.95
CA GLU A 283 -13.98 -12.98 -14.46
C GLU A 283 -14.92 -12.34 -15.47
N MET A 284 -14.43 -11.36 -16.24
CA MET A 284 -15.26 -10.58 -17.16
C MET A 284 -15.47 -11.24 -18.53
N ALA A 285 -14.48 -11.98 -19.05
CA ALA A 285 -14.54 -12.52 -20.40
C ALA A 285 -13.81 -13.86 -20.55
N ASP A 286 -14.15 -14.61 -21.59
CA ASP A 286 -13.46 -15.84 -21.99
C ASP A 286 -12.25 -15.49 -22.87
N VAL A 287 -11.14 -15.11 -22.22
CA VAL A 287 -9.91 -14.64 -22.84
C VAL A 287 -8.72 -15.50 -22.42
N GLN A 288 -7.67 -15.53 -23.24
CA GLN A 288 -6.41 -16.19 -22.93
C GLN A 288 -5.45 -15.18 -22.29
N VAL A 289 -5.28 -15.25 -20.96
CA VAL A 289 -4.41 -14.33 -20.24
C VAL A 289 -3.04 -14.95 -20.01
N THR A 290 -1.99 -14.25 -20.47
CA THR A 290 -0.62 -14.45 -20.00
C THR A 290 -0.36 -13.45 -18.88
N ALA A 291 -0.07 -13.96 -17.67
CA ALA A 291 0.26 -13.15 -16.49
C ALA A 291 1.77 -13.18 -16.28
N LEU A 292 2.44 -12.06 -16.50
CA LEU A 292 3.89 -11.91 -16.40
C LEU A 292 4.30 -11.23 -15.10
N GLU A 293 5.26 -11.78 -14.37
CA GLU A 293 5.83 -11.20 -13.16
C GLU A 293 7.35 -11.41 -13.12
N SER A 294 8.09 -10.35 -12.84
CA SER A 294 9.56 -10.38 -12.76
C SER A 294 10.07 -10.92 -11.42
N ASP A 295 9.35 -10.64 -10.33
CA ASP A 295 9.71 -11.07 -8.98
C ASP A 295 9.17 -12.47 -8.69
N ARG A 296 10.07 -13.46 -8.72
CA ARG A 296 9.76 -14.87 -8.41
C ARG A 296 9.08 -15.06 -7.05
N THR A 297 9.34 -14.19 -6.09
CA THR A 297 8.78 -14.29 -4.73
C THR A 297 7.31 -13.87 -4.68
N ARG A 298 6.83 -13.12 -5.69
CA ARG A 298 5.45 -12.66 -5.80
C ARG A 298 4.56 -13.59 -6.63
N VAL A 299 5.17 -14.43 -7.48
CA VAL A 299 4.44 -15.36 -8.38
C VAL A 299 3.50 -16.32 -7.63
N PRO A 300 3.85 -16.90 -6.47
CA PRO A 300 2.93 -17.76 -5.72
C PRO A 300 1.58 -17.10 -5.42
N ARG A 301 1.55 -15.79 -5.20
CA ARG A 301 0.30 -15.06 -4.94
C ARG A 301 -0.63 -14.99 -6.15
N ILE A 302 -0.09 -15.04 -7.37
CA ILE A 302 -0.89 -15.12 -8.59
C ILE A 302 -1.61 -16.46 -8.61
N TYR A 303 -0.88 -17.57 -8.37
CA TYR A 303 -1.46 -18.90 -8.32
C TYR A 303 -2.51 -19.05 -7.20
N GLU A 304 -2.23 -18.58 -6.00
CA GLU A 304 -3.16 -18.59 -4.86
C GLU A 304 -4.49 -17.87 -5.21
N ASN A 305 -4.41 -16.71 -5.87
CA ASN A 305 -5.59 -15.97 -6.29
C ASN A 305 -6.35 -16.70 -7.41
N LEU A 306 -5.65 -17.22 -8.42
CA LEU A 306 -6.28 -17.97 -9.52
C LEU A 306 -6.98 -19.24 -9.00
N GLU A 307 -6.33 -19.99 -8.13
CA GLU A 307 -6.89 -21.19 -7.48
C GLU A 307 -8.16 -20.86 -6.69
N ARG A 308 -8.10 -19.84 -5.82
CA ARG A 308 -9.26 -19.38 -5.03
C ARG A 308 -10.43 -18.96 -5.92
N LEU A 309 -10.16 -18.32 -7.05
CA LEU A 309 -11.17 -17.89 -8.00
C LEU A 309 -11.66 -19.03 -8.91
N GLY A 310 -10.96 -20.16 -8.96
CA GLY A 310 -11.21 -21.25 -9.90
C GLY A 310 -10.93 -20.86 -11.34
N LEU A 311 -9.90 -20.03 -11.58
CA LEU A 311 -9.51 -19.49 -12.87
C LEU A 311 -8.10 -19.99 -13.24
N ALA A 312 -7.76 -19.95 -14.54
CA ALA A 312 -6.45 -20.32 -15.05
C ALA A 312 -5.89 -19.25 -15.98
N ALA A 313 -4.57 -19.03 -15.88
CA ALA A 313 -3.80 -18.16 -16.77
C ALA A 313 -2.44 -18.82 -17.09
N ASP A 314 -1.81 -18.42 -18.19
CA ASP A 314 -0.41 -18.74 -18.48
C ASP A 314 0.50 -17.82 -17.64
N VAL A 315 0.97 -18.32 -16.49
CA VAL A 315 1.81 -17.53 -15.58
C VAL A 315 3.27 -17.67 -15.95
N ARG A 316 3.91 -16.57 -16.31
CA ARG A 316 5.32 -16.52 -16.72
C ARG A 316 6.15 -15.65 -15.80
N ILE A 317 7.40 -16.06 -15.61
CA ILE A 317 8.40 -15.29 -14.88
C ILE A 317 9.27 -14.58 -15.91
N GLY A 318 9.37 -13.25 -15.81
CA GLY A 318 10.20 -12.46 -16.71
C GLY A 318 10.03 -10.98 -16.57
N ASP A 319 11.00 -10.26 -17.07
CA ASP A 319 10.97 -8.80 -17.16
C ASP A 319 10.16 -8.37 -18.39
N ALA A 320 9.16 -7.53 -18.20
CA ALA A 320 8.30 -7.01 -19.25
C ALA A 320 9.09 -6.26 -20.35
N GLY A 321 10.23 -5.68 -20.00
CA GLY A 321 11.12 -5.01 -20.95
C GLY A 321 12.05 -5.95 -21.73
N THR A 322 11.97 -7.28 -21.53
CA THR A 322 12.80 -8.27 -22.26
C THR A 322 11.99 -9.51 -22.67
N PRO A 323 11.03 -9.38 -23.64
CA PRO A 323 10.12 -10.46 -24.02
C PRO A 323 10.82 -11.76 -24.43
N SER A 324 12.00 -11.69 -25.05
CA SER A 324 12.78 -12.85 -25.47
C SER A 324 13.32 -13.70 -24.32
N LYS A 325 13.26 -13.21 -23.06
CA LYS A 325 13.79 -13.88 -21.87
C LYS A 325 12.71 -14.36 -20.89
N TRP A 326 11.43 -14.30 -21.25
CA TRP A 326 10.36 -14.81 -20.38
C TRP A 326 10.49 -16.32 -20.18
N SER A 327 10.10 -16.84 -19.03
CA SER A 327 10.13 -18.27 -18.75
C SER A 327 9.27 -19.05 -19.76
N GLY A 328 9.64 -20.30 -20.04
CA GLY A 328 8.96 -21.10 -21.07
C GLY A 328 9.44 -20.85 -22.50
N GLY A 329 10.65 -20.28 -22.67
CA GLY A 329 11.27 -20.11 -23.99
C GLY A 329 11.16 -18.69 -24.59
N GLY A 330 10.80 -17.71 -23.79
CA GLY A 330 10.56 -16.34 -24.25
C GLY A 330 9.14 -16.11 -24.77
N TRP A 331 8.90 -14.93 -25.34
CA TRP A 331 7.68 -14.67 -26.11
C TRP A 331 7.65 -15.54 -27.38
N ASP A 332 6.50 -16.13 -27.66
CA ASP A 332 6.32 -17.08 -28.77
C ASP A 332 6.24 -16.43 -30.17
N GLY A 333 6.38 -15.12 -30.24
CA GLY A 333 6.28 -14.36 -31.51
C GLY A 333 4.84 -14.12 -31.99
N VAL A 334 3.84 -14.66 -31.30
CA VAL A 334 2.42 -14.43 -31.66
C VAL A 334 1.94 -13.18 -30.92
N PRO A 335 1.50 -12.12 -31.62
CA PRO A 335 1.11 -10.87 -31.00
C PRO A 335 -0.07 -11.00 -30.05
N PHE A 336 -0.08 -10.13 -29.01
CA PHE A 336 -1.23 -9.97 -28.14
C PHE A 336 -2.27 -9.01 -28.75
N ASP A 337 -3.54 -9.29 -28.57
CA ASP A 337 -4.64 -8.40 -28.97
C ASP A 337 -4.75 -7.21 -28.00
N ARG A 338 -4.45 -7.47 -26.71
CA ARG A 338 -4.52 -6.47 -25.63
C ARG A 338 -3.35 -6.63 -24.67
N ILE A 339 -2.84 -5.52 -24.18
CA ILE A 339 -1.78 -5.49 -23.17
C ILE A 339 -2.19 -4.55 -22.04
N LEU A 340 -2.17 -5.05 -20.81
CA LEU A 340 -2.21 -4.24 -19.60
C LEU A 340 -0.78 -4.05 -19.11
N ALA A 341 -0.28 -2.84 -19.23
CA ALA A 341 1.02 -2.43 -18.71
C ALA A 341 0.83 -1.71 -17.36
N ASP A 342 0.55 -2.50 -16.29
CA ASP A 342 0.47 -2.02 -14.90
C ASP A 342 1.89 -1.91 -14.33
N VAL A 343 2.63 -0.90 -14.79
CA VAL A 343 4.08 -0.82 -14.66
C VAL A 343 4.55 -0.51 -13.23
N PRO A 344 5.78 -0.89 -12.86
CA PRO A 344 6.40 -0.42 -11.62
C PRO A 344 6.41 1.10 -11.55
N CYS A 345 5.94 1.66 -10.44
CA CYS A 345 5.85 3.10 -10.22
C CYS A 345 6.18 3.47 -8.77
N SER A 346 6.16 4.75 -8.43
CA SER A 346 6.36 5.23 -7.06
C SER A 346 5.33 4.69 -6.08
N ALA A 347 4.15 4.29 -6.55
CA ALA A 347 2.96 3.94 -5.78
C ALA A 347 2.44 5.11 -4.91
N ALA A 348 2.69 6.34 -5.36
CA ALA A 348 2.31 7.55 -4.63
C ALA A 348 0.78 7.71 -4.46
N GLY A 349 -0.01 7.05 -5.28
CA GLY A 349 -1.46 7.08 -5.22
C GLY A 349 -2.08 6.17 -4.16
N ILE A 350 -1.33 5.23 -3.58
CA ILE A 350 -1.84 4.26 -2.60
C ILE A 350 -1.25 4.42 -1.19
N VAL A 351 -0.67 5.59 -0.89
CA VAL A 351 0.01 5.86 0.39
C VAL A 351 -0.92 5.77 1.60
N ARG A 352 -2.23 5.96 1.44
CA ARG A 352 -3.18 5.78 2.54
C ARG A 352 -3.30 4.31 2.99
N ARG A 353 -2.98 3.34 2.11
CA ARG A 353 -2.89 1.91 2.43
C ARG A 353 -1.48 1.50 2.86
N HIS A 354 -0.48 2.13 2.27
CA HIS A 354 0.95 1.84 2.45
C HIS A 354 1.70 3.12 2.87
N PRO A 355 1.51 3.60 4.12
CA PRO A 355 2.05 4.88 4.56
C PRO A 355 3.59 4.92 4.61
N ASP A 356 4.24 3.77 4.61
CA ASP A 356 5.69 3.62 4.52
C ASP A 356 6.27 4.09 3.18
N ILE A 357 5.51 4.03 2.09
CA ILE A 357 5.94 4.47 0.76
C ILE A 357 6.46 5.90 0.81
N ARG A 358 5.78 6.82 1.51
CA ARG A 358 6.21 8.23 1.62
C ARG A 358 7.58 8.42 2.26
N TRP A 359 8.01 7.48 3.11
CA TRP A 359 9.30 7.52 3.82
C TRP A 359 10.38 6.66 3.17
N LEU A 360 9.98 5.68 2.36
CA LEU A 360 10.88 4.80 1.63
C LEU A 360 11.31 5.38 0.30
N ARG A 361 10.42 6.10 -0.38
CA ARG A 361 10.73 6.75 -1.65
C ARG A 361 11.60 7.98 -1.46
N ARG A 362 12.48 8.20 -2.43
CA ARG A 362 13.36 9.37 -2.55
C ARG A 362 13.05 10.09 -3.85
N ALA A 363 13.35 11.38 -3.91
CA ALA A 363 13.17 12.18 -5.15
C ALA A 363 13.90 11.55 -6.36
N ASP A 364 15.11 11.02 -6.13
CA ASP A 364 15.95 10.41 -7.17
C ASP A 364 15.42 9.06 -7.70
N ASP A 365 14.48 8.42 -6.99
CA ASP A 365 13.85 7.19 -7.47
C ASP A 365 12.91 7.45 -8.66
N ILE A 366 12.32 8.67 -8.75
CA ILE A 366 11.30 8.97 -9.75
C ILE A 366 11.87 8.95 -11.17
N PRO A 367 12.99 9.60 -11.49
CA PRO A 367 13.60 9.50 -12.83
C PRO A 367 13.95 8.06 -13.22
N ALA A 368 14.43 7.25 -12.29
CA ALA A 368 14.74 5.84 -12.55
C ALA A 368 13.50 5.02 -12.90
N LEU A 369 12.40 5.23 -12.18
CA LEU A 369 11.10 4.60 -12.46
C LEU A 369 10.55 5.04 -13.82
N VAL A 370 10.65 6.33 -14.15
CA VAL A 370 10.26 6.88 -15.45
C VAL A 370 11.01 6.19 -16.59
N ALA A 371 12.34 6.04 -16.48
CA ALA A 371 13.15 5.35 -17.48
C ALA A 371 12.77 3.87 -17.62
N GLU A 372 12.48 3.19 -16.51
CA GLU A 372 12.04 1.80 -16.50
C GLU A 372 10.67 1.62 -17.16
N GLN A 373 9.72 2.52 -16.89
CA GLN A 373 8.40 2.55 -17.53
C GLN A 373 8.53 2.71 -19.04
N GLN A 374 9.40 3.60 -19.50
CA GLN A 374 9.69 3.81 -20.92
C GLN A 374 10.23 2.55 -21.59
N ARG A 375 11.21 1.91 -20.96
CA ARG A 375 11.81 0.66 -21.45
C ARG A 375 10.77 -0.45 -21.59
N ILE A 376 9.90 -0.60 -20.58
CA ILE A 376 8.80 -1.59 -20.58
C ILE A 376 7.80 -1.28 -21.69
N LEU A 377 7.32 -0.04 -21.80
CA LEU A 377 6.34 0.36 -22.81
C LEU A 377 6.82 0.06 -24.24
N LEU A 378 8.08 0.42 -24.57
CA LEU A 378 8.65 0.16 -25.89
C LEU A 378 8.70 -1.34 -26.20
N ALA A 379 9.18 -2.15 -25.26
CA ALA A 379 9.30 -3.58 -25.45
C ALA A 379 7.94 -4.28 -25.60
N LEU A 380 6.95 -3.87 -24.81
CA LEU A 380 5.59 -4.41 -24.88
C LEU A 380 4.88 -4.02 -26.17
N TRP A 381 5.12 -2.80 -26.68
CA TRP A 381 4.53 -2.35 -27.93
C TRP A 381 4.90 -3.23 -29.12
N ASP A 382 6.12 -3.74 -29.14
CA ASP A 382 6.59 -4.63 -30.19
C ASP A 382 5.90 -6.01 -30.15
N THR A 383 5.33 -6.41 -29.03
CA THR A 383 4.56 -7.65 -28.87
C THR A 383 3.06 -7.47 -29.14
N LEU A 384 2.58 -6.25 -29.38
CA LEU A 384 1.18 -5.94 -29.63
C LEU A 384 0.84 -6.11 -31.12
N ALA A 385 -0.31 -6.68 -31.41
CA ALA A 385 -0.85 -6.80 -32.77
C ALA A 385 -1.18 -5.41 -33.37
N VAL A 386 -1.10 -5.30 -34.70
CA VAL A 386 -1.71 -4.14 -35.41
C VAL A 386 -3.22 -4.14 -35.16
N GLY A 387 -3.79 -3.00 -34.83
CA GLY A 387 -5.16 -2.87 -34.35
C GLY A 387 -5.37 -3.25 -32.88
N GLY A 388 -4.35 -3.82 -32.24
CA GLY A 388 -4.36 -4.13 -30.81
C GLY A 388 -4.25 -2.90 -29.93
N GLU A 389 -4.53 -3.04 -28.64
CA GLU A 389 -4.51 -1.92 -27.70
C GLU A 389 -3.65 -2.20 -26.48
N LEU A 390 -2.90 -1.19 -26.06
CA LEU A 390 -2.10 -1.17 -24.84
C LEU A 390 -2.72 -0.18 -23.86
N ILE A 391 -2.98 -0.66 -22.64
CA ILE A 391 -3.44 0.13 -21.52
C ILE A 391 -2.26 0.33 -20.59
N TYR A 392 -1.78 1.57 -20.51
CA TYR A 392 -0.78 2.01 -19.55
C TYR A 392 -1.46 2.35 -18.23
N ALA A 393 -1.00 1.76 -17.15
CA ALA A 393 -1.56 1.99 -15.82
C ALA A 393 -0.46 2.20 -14.77
N THR A 394 -0.70 3.11 -13.82
CA THR A 394 0.11 3.30 -12.62
C THR A 394 -0.79 3.53 -11.41
N CYS A 395 -0.29 3.23 -10.21
CA CYS A 395 -0.86 3.69 -8.95
C CYS A 395 -0.09 4.91 -8.40
N SER A 396 0.32 5.84 -9.28
CA SER A 396 1.02 7.08 -8.95
C SER A 396 0.10 8.30 -9.11
N ILE A 397 0.45 9.37 -8.39
CA ILE A 397 -0.13 10.71 -8.59
C ILE A 397 0.90 11.67 -9.19
N PHE A 398 2.11 11.24 -9.48
CA PHE A 398 3.14 12.11 -10.04
C PHE A 398 3.00 12.21 -11.56
N PRO A 399 2.80 13.44 -12.12
CA PRO A 399 2.60 13.62 -13.57
C PRO A 399 3.74 13.07 -14.43
N SER A 400 4.98 13.05 -13.90
CA SER A 400 6.15 12.49 -14.59
C SER A 400 6.04 11.00 -14.90
N GLU A 401 5.32 10.25 -14.05
CA GLU A 401 5.04 8.81 -14.23
C GLU A 401 3.74 8.56 -15.01
N ASN A 402 2.94 9.59 -15.27
CA ASN A 402 1.57 9.50 -15.78
C ASN A 402 1.42 10.21 -17.13
N GLU A 403 0.84 11.39 -17.16
CA GLU A 403 0.55 12.11 -18.41
C GLU A 403 1.81 12.44 -19.22
N ALA A 404 2.91 12.77 -18.55
CA ALA A 404 4.18 13.02 -19.24
C ALA A 404 4.71 11.76 -19.96
N GLN A 405 4.48 10.57 -19.41
CA GLN A 405 4.81 9.29 -20.05
C GLN A 405 3.92 9.02 -21.26
N ALA A 406 2.61 9.25 -21.12
CA ALA A 406 1.67 9.06 -22.21
C ALA A 406 2.04 9.99 -23.42
N GLN A 407 2.30 11.26 -23.16
CA GLN A 407 2.72 12.23 -24.17
C GLN A 407 4.09 11.88 -24.78
N TRP A 408 5.03 11.38 -23.95
CA TRP A 408 6.31 10.91 -24.46
C TRP A 408 6.11 9.72 -25.40
N PHE A 409 5.26 8.75 -25.04
CA PHE A 409 5.02 7.54 -25.82
C PHE A 409 4.43 7.87 -27.20
N GLU A 410 3.46 8.80 -27.28
CA GLU A 410 2.90 9.30 -28.55
C GLU A 410 3.95 9.94 -29.46
N ARG A 411 4.95 10.61 -28.87
CA ARG A 411 6.04 11.21 -29.65
C ARG A 411 7.01 10.20 -30.23
N VAL A 412 7.30 9.14 -29.50
CA VAL A 412 8.33 8.15 -29.92
C VAL A 412 7.75 7.00 -30.74
N ARG A 413 6.44 6.74 -30.62
CA ARG A 413 5.72 5.71 -31.38
C ARG A 413 4.66 6.35 -32.27
N THR A 414 5.08 6.69 -33.48
CA THR A 414 4.19 7.34 -34.49
C THR A 414 3.08 6.43 -34.98
N ASP A 415 3.18 5.12 -34.71
CA ASP A 415 2.17 4.10 -34.96
C ASP A 415 1.20 3.94 -33.77
N ALA A 416 1.36 4.71 -32.68
CA ALA A 416 0.45 4.72 -31.54
C ALA A 416 -0.60 5.83 -31.68
N VAL A 417 -1.87 5.45 -31.57
CA VAL A 417 -3.01 6.39 -31.52
C VAL A 417 -3.57 6.39 -30.11
N ARG A 418 -3.55 7.53 -29.45
CA ARG A 418 -4.16 7.66 -28.13
C ARG A 418 -5.68 7.57 -28.24
N LEU A 419 -6.28 6.73 -27.40
CA LEU A 419 -7.72 6.59 -27.26
C LEU A 419 -8.19 7.21 -25.94
N ASP A 420 -9.50 7.37 -25.81
CA ASP A 420 -10.11 7.86 -24.58
C ASP A 420 -9.85 6.90 -23.39
N ALA A 421 -9.49 7.49 -22.26
CA ALA A 421 -9.22 6.79 -21.01
C ALA A 421 -9.46 7.74 -19.82
N PRO A 422 -9.63 7.21 -18.59
CA PRO A 422 -9.90 8.05 -17.41
C PRO A 422 -8.82 9.10 -17.09
N GLY A 423 -7.58 8.92 -17.56
CA GLY A 423 -6.47 9.80 -17.18
C GLY A 423 -6.11 9.67 -15.69
N GLN A 424 -5.83 10.80 -15.04
CA GLN A 424 -5.46 10.86 -13.64
C GLN A 424 -6.68 10.77 -12.73
N LEU A 425 -6.69 9.77 -11.86
CA LEU A 425 -7.60 9.65 -10.73
C LEU A 425 -6.88 10.09 -9.47
N LEU A 426 -7.37 11.10 -8.80
CA LEU A 426 -6.81 11.60 -7.54
C LEU A 426 -7.62 11.07 -6.36
N MET A 427 -6.91 10.65 -5.29
CA MET A 427 -7.59 10.31 -4.04
C MET A 427 -8.17 11.56 -3.41
N THR A 428 -9.36 11.44 -2.84
CA THR A 428 -10.02 12.51 -2.09
C THR A 428 -10.33 12.06 -0.66
N PRO A 429 -10.47 12.98 0.30
CA PRO A 429 -10.94 12.63 1.64
C PRO A 429 -12.31 11.94 1.56
N GLY A 430 -12.43 10.75 2.15
CA GLY A 430 -13.65 9.92 2.08
C GLY A 430 -13.96 9.30 0.71
N GLY A 431 -13.13 9.56 -0.30
CA GLY A 431 -13.32 9.08 -1.66
C GLY A 431 -13.25 7.55 -1.80
N ALA A 432 -13.91 7.03 -2.83
CA ALA A 432 -14.09 5.59 -3.04
C ALA A 432 -12.83 4.87 -3.57
N HIS A 433 -11.89 5.58 -4.17
CA HIS A 433 -10.70 5.02 -4.81
C HIS A 433 -9.40 5.70 -4.37
N ASP A 434 -8.30 4.99 -4.54
CA ASP A 434 -6.94 5.51 -4.42
C ASP A 434 -6.53 6.31 -5.68
N GLY A 435 -5.29 6.80 -5.70
CA GLY A 435 -4.74 7.47 -6.89
C GLY A 435 -4.28 6.45 -7.93
N PHE A 436 -4.79 6.62 -9.15
CA PHE A 436 -4.39 5.82 -10.32
C PHE A 436 -4.25 6.72 -11.55
N TYR A 437 -3.56 6.21 -12.55
CA TYR A 437 -3.54 6.81 -13.87
C TYR A 437 -3.77 5.74 -14.93
N TYR A 438 -4.53 6.09 -15.99
CA TYR A 438 -4.79 5.23 -17.14
C TYR A 438 -4.63 6.00 -18.43
N ALA A 439 -3.85 5.47 -19.37
CA ALA A 439 -3.83 5.88 -20.76
C ALA A 439 -4.02 4.65 -21.66
N ARG A 440 -4.61 4.84 -22.84
CA ARG A 440 -4.95 3.78 -23.78
C ARG A 440 -4.43 4.15 -25.17
N PHE A 441 -3.74 3.21 -25.81
CA PHE A 441 -3.14 3.39 -27.12
C PHE A 441 -3.51 2.24 -28.04
N GLN A 442 -3.88 2.56 -29.28
CA GLN A 442 -4.08 1.57 -30.34
C GLN A 442 -2.92 1.60 -31.33
N LYS A 443 -2.45 0.42 -31.74
CA LYS A 443 -1.39 0.26 -32.73
C LYS A 443 -1.96 0.29 -34.14
N ARG A 444 -1.42 1.16 -35.01
CA ARG A 444 -1.76 1.24 -36.43
C ARG A 444 -0.90 0.36 -37.29
#